data_d8f0a1d6cff536d01ce86061649b949e
#
_entry.id   d8f0a1d6cff536d01ce86061649b949e
#
_cell.length_a   1.000
_cell.length_b   1.000
_cell.length_c   1.000
_cell.angle_alpha   90.00
_cell.angle_beta   90.00
_cell.angle_gamma   90.00
#
_symmetry.space_group_name_H-M   'P 1'
#
loop_
_entity.id
_entity.type
_entity.pdbx_description
1 polymer ?
#
loop_
_entity_poly.entity_id
_entity_poly.type
_entity_poly.pdbx_seq_one_letter_code
_entity_poly.pdbx_strand_id
1 'polypeptide(L)'
;MNKIKNEEEFLKEIYKIADYLIDISFKNDTYASWLNIATRLNFETNYSIIEESDFSLINGIIGDAIFFYTFYKVNQQKKYFNFAEKLYNTFVLQINESKKENFQTGMLTGVGGVIYSILLIYEMTSDKRKLNDLDEFLKKVDLVDLIENDVNSSIVTGNAGLLVSLCKYIDYTKNKTLINGLIEICAQKLMEKAILSSHSYMYWLPVHQQKPLAGLAHGCSGYALAFHKTYQKTKKVEYKEIVEKTIYFENTLFDKQIYNWIDNRDFAINSFKIDTIAWSHGAPGIGLVRQTLLESNLYDNDFNELLKNDLKNCLKKTIDFGFTDNKDILIYGKLGNLELLLKQEAFKEIDLILQMILKSSKVHGWQFGFKMKDFCLPGFFQGSTGIAYQLLRSIKNNIPSVLSFD
;
A
#
# COMPACT_ATOMS: atom_id res chain seq x y z
N MET A 1 10.20 0.28 -27.28
CA MET A 1 10.42 0.00 -25.86
C MET A 1 11.44 1.00 -25.33
N ASN A 2 10.98 2.01 -24.59
CA ASN A 2 11.89 2.94 -23.89
C ASN A 2 12.51 2.19 -22.72
N LYS A 3 13.79 1.85 -22.83
CA LYS A 3 14.52 1.19 -21.73
C LYS A 3 14.99 2.24 -20.72
N ILE A 4 14.82 1.97 -19.44
CA ILE A 4 15.49 2.73 -18.37
C ILE A 4 17.01 2.58 -18.56
N LYS A 5 17.72 3.70 -18.54
CA LYS A 5 19.19 3.70 -18.66
C LYS A 5 19.80 3.10 -17.40
N ASN A 6 20.96 2.45 -17.58
CA ASN A 6 21.71 1.86 -16.44
C ASN A 6 20.95 0.76 -15.66
N GLU A 7 20.09 -0.03 -16.33
CA GLU A 7 19.36 -1.16 -15.70
C GLU A 7 20.30 -2.08 -14.88
N GLU A 8 21.50 -2.35 -15.37
CA GLU A 8 22.51 -3.18 -14.67
C GLU A 8 22.91 -2.58 -13.32
N GLU A 9 22.99 -1.26 -13.23
CA GLU A 9 23.39 -0.58 -12.00
C GLU A 9 22.28 -0.65 -10.94
N PHE A 10 21.00 -0.52 -11.35
CA PHE A 10 19.87 -0.75 -10.47
C PHE A 10 19.80 -2.20 -9.99
N LEU A 11 20.02 -3.16 -10.89
CA LEU A 11 20.10 -4.57 -10.51
C LEU A 11 21.21 -4.82 -9.49
N LYS A 12 22.37 -4.21 -9.65
CA LYS A 12 23.48 -4.33 -8.70
C LYS A 12 23.10 -3.83 -7.30
N GLU A 13 22.40 -2.70 -7.20
CA GLU A 13 21.90 -2.19 -5.90
C GLU A 13 20.82 -3.11 -5.30
N ILE A 14 19.93 -3.68 -6.13
CA ILE A 14 18.92 -4.64 -5.67
C ILE A 14 19.59 -5.91 -5.12
N TYR A 15 20.61 -6.44 -5.80
CA TYR A 15 21.40 -7.58 -5.31
C TYR A 15 22.08 -7.26 -3.97
N LYS A 16 22.69 -6.08 -3.86
CA LYS A 16 23.35 -5.61 -2.63
C LYS A 16 22.39 -5.57 -1.44
N ILE A 17 21.18 -5.00 -1.65
CA ILE A 17 20.15 -4.96 -0.62
C ILE A 17 19.70 -6.39 -0.26
N ALA A 18 19.39 -7.23 -1.26
CA ALA A 18 18.89 -8.58 -1.02
C ALA A 18 19.91 -9.45 -0.28
N ASP A 19 21.16 -9.44 -0.71
CA ASP A 19 22.22 -10.24 -0.10
C ASP A 19 22.52 -9.76 1.32
N TYR A 20 22.60 -8.45 1.55
CA TYR A 20 22.80 -7.88 2.88
C TYR A 20 21.66 -8.29 3.85
N LEU A 21 20.40 -8.20 3.42
CA LEU A 21 19.26 -8.61 4.25
C LEU A 21 19.31 -10.10 4.59
N ILE A 22 19.71 -10.96 3.66
CA ILE A 22 19.94 -12.39 3.93
C ILE A 22 21.03 -12.57 4.99
N ASP A 23 22.13 -11.83 4.87
CA ASP A 23 23.29 -11.98 5.77
C ASP A 23 22.98 -11.57 7.20
N ILE A 24 22.23 -10.47 7.40
CA ILE A 24 21.86 -9.97 8.75
C ILE A 24 20.66 -10.67 9.36
N SER A 25 19.98 -11.59 8.63
CA SER A 25 18.81 -12.29 9.16
C SER A 25 19.17 -13.34 10.21
N PHE A 26 18.31 -13.48 11.22
CA PHE A 26 18.27 -14.67 12.06
C PHE A 26 17.58 -15.78 11.29
N LYS A 27 18.24 -16.90 11.06
CA LYS A 27 17.70 -17.97 10.23
C LYS A 27 18.19 -19.35 10.65
N ASN A 28 17.33 -20.34 10.42
CA ASN A 28 17.64 -21.77 10.46
C ASN A 28 17.25 -22.43 9.13
N ASP A 29 17.09 -23.74 9.10
CA ASP A 29 16.73 -24.46 7.88
C ASP A 29 15.32 -24.14 7.38
N THR A 30 14.38 -23.78 8.28
CA THR A 30 12.94 -23.62 8.00
C THR A 30 12.46 -22.18 8.05
N TYR A 31 13.02 -21.34 8.94
CA TYR A 31 12.54 -20.01 9.29
C TYR A 31 13.60 -18.94 9.08
N ALA A 32 13.17 -17.72 8.83
CA ALA A 32 14.02 -16.53 8.84
C ALA A 32 13.23 -15.31 9.33
N SER A 33 13.91 -14.42 10.09
CA SER A 33 13.33 -13.19 10.62
C SER A 33 14.42 -12.15 10.87
N TRP A 34 14.01 -10.95 11.25
CA TRP A 34 14.88 -9.85 11.66
C TRP A 34 14.36 -9.19 12.93
N LEU A 35 15.23 -8.45 13.59
CA LEU A 35 14.82 -7.39 14.50
C LEU A 35 14.60 -6.11 13.71
N ASN A 36 13.48 -5.45 13.96
CA ASN A 36 13.10 -4.21 13.30
C ASN A 36 12.90 -3.09 14.34
N ILE A 37 12.94 -1.85 13.87
CA ILE A 37 12.67 -0.68 14.69
C ILE A 37 11.20 -0.33 14.54
N ALA A 38 10.42 -0.48 15.61
CA ALA A 38 9.04 -0.05 15.67
C ALA A 38 8.93 1.25 16.48
N THR A 39 8.09 2.17 16.00
CA THR A 39 7.75 3.38 16.76
C THR A 39 6.43 3.14 17.48
N ARG A 40 6.45 3.20 18.81
CA ARG A 40 5.26 3.16 19.65
C ARG A 40 4.85 4.57 20.02
N LEU A 41 3.58 4.89 19.76
CA LEU A 41 2.98 6.14 20.16
C LEU A 41 2.45 5.99 21.60
N ASN A 42 2.95 6.82 22.51
CA ASN A 42 2.35 6.99 23.83
C ASN A 42 1.81 8.42 23.91
N PHE A 43 0.78 8.66 24.74
CA PHE A 43 0.14 9.98 24.91
C PHE A 43 1.13 11.10 25.26
N GLU A 44 2.29 10.76 25.82
CA GLU A 44 3.28 11.75 26.27
C GLU A 44 4.57 11.76 25.44
N THR A 45 4.99 10.61 24.86
CA THR A 45 6.26 10.51 24.12
C THR A 45 6.19 9.44 23.02
N ASN A 46 6.82 9.75 21.89
CA ASN A 46 7.12 8.75 20.87
C ASN A 46 8.45 8.08 21.24
N TYR A 47 8.46 6.76 21.36
CA TYR A 47 9.69 6.00 21.57
C TYR A 47 9.86 4.90 20.54
N SER A 48 11.11 4.62 20.19
CA SER A 48 11.45 3.52 19.29
C SER A 48 11.84 2.30 20.12
N ILE A 49 11.31 1.15 19.75
CA ILE A 49 11.68 -0.15 20.32
C ILE A 49 12.26 -1.05 19.23
N ILE A 50 13.09 -1.99 19.65
CA ILE A 50 13.57 -3.05 18.78
C ILE A 50 12.72 -4.27 19.10
N GLU A 51 12.04 -4.81 18.11
CA GLU A 51 11.20 -6.00 18.22
C GLU A 51 11.37 -6.89 16.98
N GLU A 52 10.96 -8.15 17.07
CA GLU A 52 10.91 -9.03 15.91
C GLU A 52 9.97 -8.45 14.85
N SER A 53 10.35 -8.57 13.56
CA SER A 53 9.46 -8.21 12.46
C SER A 53 8.16 -8.99 12.55
N ASP A 54 7.04 -8.29 12.55
CA ASP A 54 5.69 -8.87 12.64
C ASP A 54 5.20 -9.46 11.31
N PHE A 55 3.95 -9.91 11.27
CA PHE A 55 3.34 -10.48 10.06
C PHE A 55 2.79 -9.42 9.10
N SER A 56 2.83 -8.12 9.42
CA SER A 56 2.16 -7.06 8.66
C SER A 56 2.77 -6.84 7.27
N LEU A 57 1.96 -6.33 6.34
CA LEU A 57 2.45 -5.94 5.01
C LEU A 57 3.28 -4.65 5.07
N ILE A 58 3.06 -3.78 6.06
CA ILE A 58 3.73 -2.48 6.09
C ILE A 58 5.23 -2.61 6.32
N ASN A 59 5.65 -3.28 7.39
CA ASN A 59 7.06 -3.44 7.78
C ASN A 59 7.37 -4.86 8.27
N GLY A 60 6.43 -5.77 8.11
CA GLY A 60 6.55 -7.13 8.57
C GLY A 60 7.06 -8.09 7.49
N ILE A 61 7.26 -9.32 7.92
CA ILE A 61 7.91 -10.40 7.17
C ILE A 61 7.22 -10.70 5.84
N ILE A 62 5.88 -10.55 5.74
CA ILE A 62 5.18 -10.93 4.50
C ILE A 62 5.50 -9.99 3.35
N GLY A 63 5.67 -8.68 3.62
CA GLY A 63 6.11 -7.71 2.61
C GLY A 63 7.51 -8.04 2.11
N ASP A 64 8.41 -8.40 3.02
CA ASP A 64 9.75 -8.83 2.69
C ASP A 64 9.74 -10.11 1.83
N ALA A 65 8.91 -11.09 2.18
CA ALA A 65 8.75 -12.31 1.39
C ALA A 65 8.28 -12.02 -0.05
N ILE A 66 7.32 -11.09 -0.24
CA ILE A 66 6.86 -10.64 -1.56
C ILE A 66 8.04 -10.14 -2.41
N PHE A 67 8.92 -9.33 -1.83
CA PHE A 67 10.13 -8.88 -2.54
C PHE A 67 11.00 -10.05 -2.98
N PHE A 68 11.33 -10.99 -2.10
CA PHE A 68 12.23 -12.11 -2.43
C PHE A 68 11.62 -13.08 -3.44
N TYR A 69 10.31 -13.37 -3.38
CA TYR A 69 9.63 -14.15 -4.43
C TYR A 69 9.67 -13.43 -5.78
N THR A 70 9.40 -12.11 -5.79
CA THR A 70 9.45 -11.29 -7.01
C THR A 70 10.85 -11.25 -7.58
N PHE A 71 11.86 -11.08 -6.74
CA PHE A 71 13.26 -11.04 -7.17
C PHE A 71 13.72 -12.38 -7.75
N TYR A 72 13.32 -13.49 -7.10
CA TYR A 72 13.55 -14.82 -7.67
C TYR A 72 12.91 -14.97 -9.06
N LYS A 73 11.67 -14.53 -9.24
CA LYS A 73 10.97 -14.62 -10.54
C LYS A 73 11.74 -13.93 -11.66
N VAL A 74 12.49 -12.87 -11.34
CA VAL A 74 13.30 -12.11 -12.31
C VAL A 74 14.67 -12.75 -12.55
N ASN A 75 15.37 -13.19 -11.49
CA ASN A 75 16.78 -13.62 -11.60
C ASN A 75 16.99 -15.16 -11.59
N GLN A 76 15.97 -15.94 -11.25
CA GLN A 76 15.94 -17.41 -11.19
C GLN A 76 16.98 -18.05 -10.23
N GLN A 77 17.57 -17.27 -9.32
CA GLN A 77 18.54 -17.80 -8.36
C GLN A 77 17.82 -18.40 -7.14
N LYS A 78 17.93 -19.72 -6.98
CA LYS A 78 17.25 -20.51 -5.93
C LYS A 78 17.49 -19.99 -4.51
N LYS A 79 18.62 -19.32 -4.23
CA LYS A 79 18.89 -18.76 -2.90
C LYS A 79 17.80 -17.78 -2.44
N TYR A 80 17.26 -16.95 -3.35
CA TYR A 80 16.21 -15.99 -3.03
C TYR A 80 14.84 -16.64 -2.86
N PHE A 81 14.54 -17.67 -3.66
CA PHE A 81 13.34 -18.47 -3.46
C PHE A 81 13.36 -19.21 -2.10
N ASN A 82 14.46 -19.88 -1.79
CA ASN A 82 14.61 -20.58 -0.53
C ASN A 82 14.50 -19.63 0.68
N PHE A 83 15.02 -18.41 0.54
CA PHE A 83 14.91 -17.41 1.59
C PHE A 83 13.48 -16.87 1.71
N ALA A 84 12.79 -16.63 0.58
CA ALA A 84 11.37 -16.25 0.57
C ALA A 84 10.48 -17.30 1.24
N GLU A 85 10.74 -18.60 1.01
CA GLU A 85 10.02 -19.70 1.70
C GLU A 85 10.26 -19.69 3.22
N LYS A 86 11.47 -19.38 3.69
CA LYS A 86 11.75 -19.24 5.13
C LYS A 86 10.99 -18.08 5.75
N LEU A 87 10.94 -16.94 5.09
CA LEU A 87 10.16 -15.79 5.53
C LEU A 87 8.66 -16.10 5.54
N TYR A 88 8.17 -16.77 4.50
CA TYR A 88 6.78 -17.19 4.42
C TYR A 88 6.41 -18.18 5.55
N ASN A 89 7.29 -19.12 5.85
CA ASN A 89 7.08 -20.06 6.96
C ASN A 89 7.00 -19.34 8.31
N THR A 90 7.88 -18.35 8.53
CA THR A 90 7.82 -17.50 9.75
C THR A 90 6.49 -16.72 9.81
N PHE A 91 6.07 -16.14 8.69
CA PHE A 91 4.80 -15.45 8.59
C PHE A 91 3.61 -16.37 8.94
N VAL A 92 3.57 -17.59 8.38
CA VAL A 92 2.51 -18.57 8.68
C VAL A 92 2.51 -18.97 10.16
N LEU A 93 3.69 -19.12 10.75
CA LEU A 93 3.82 -19.37 12.19
C LEU A 93 3.23 -18.20 13.00
N GLN A 94 3.63 -16.98 12.70
CA GLN A 94 3.16 -15.77 13.40
C GLN A 94 1.64 -15.57 13.33
N ILE A 95 1.01 -15.72 12.16
CA ILE A 95 -0.45 -15.58 12.04
C ILE A 95 -1.21 -16.70 12.73
N ASN A 96 -0.60 -17.90 12.86
CA ASN A 96 -1.21 -19.02 13.56
C ASN A 96 -1.09 -18.93 15.07
N GLU A 97 -0.03 -18.33 15.61
CA GLU A 97 0.23 -18.14 17.03
C GLU A 97 -0.36 -16.83 17.58
N SER A 98 -0.68 -15.87 16.69
CA SER A 98 -1.29 -14.60 17.08
C SER A 98 -2.65 -14.83 17.74
N LYS A 99 -2.88 -14.11 18.84
CA LYS A 99 -4.18 -14.11 19.51
C LYS A 99 -5.20 -13.33 18.67
N LYS A 100 -6.48 -13.70 18.77
CA LYS A 100 -7.57 -13.10 18.00
C LYS A 100 -7.67 -11.57 18.20
N GLU A 101 -7.45 -11.10 19.42
CA GLU A 101 -7.47 -9.68 19.80
C GLU A 101 -6.39 -8.83 19.14
N ASN A 102 -5.35 -9.46 18.57
CA ASN A 102 -4.26 -8.75 17.88
C ASN A 102 -4.56 -8.46 16.41
N PHE A 103 -5.63 -9.02 15.87
CA PHE A 103 -5.96 -8.79 14.45
C PHE A 103 -6.77 -7.51 14.27
N GLN A 104 -6.39 -6.74 13.25
CA GLN A 104 -7.13 -5.61 12.69
C GLN A 104 -7.62 -5.98 11.29
N THR A 105 -8.48 -5.16 10.70
CA THR A 105 -9.03 -5.43 9.37
C THR A 105 -8.13 -4.93 8.22
N GLY A 106 -7.29 -3.91 8.44
CA GLY A 106 -6.59 -3.13 7.41
C GLY A 106 -5.74 -3.89 6.40
N MET A 107 -5.47 -3.21 5.28
CA MET A 107 -4.62 -3.72 4.19
C MET A 107 -3.14 -3.79 4.59
N LEU A 108 -2.62 -2.83 5.35
CA LEU A 108 -1.21 -2.81 5.67
C LEU A 108 -0.89 -3.47 7.02
N THR A 109 -1.83 -3.45 7.96
CA THR A 109 -1.59 -3.88 9.35
C THR A 109 -2.41 -5.08 9.80
N GLY A 110 -3.37 -5.55 9.00
CA GLY A 110 -4.37 -6.51 9.45
C GLY A 110 -4.64 -7.67 8.48
N VAL A 111 -5.79 -8.30 8.70
CA VAL A 111 -6.26 -9.46 7.93
C VAL A 111 -6.38 -9.17 6.44
N GLY A 112 -6.76 -7.94 6.06
CA GLY A 112 -6.75 -7.53 4.66
C GLY A 112 -5.36 -7.70 4.03
N GLY A 113 -4.29 -7.30 4.73
CA GLY A 113 -2.92 -7.51 4.29
C GLY A 113 -2.51 -8.98 4.20
N VAL A 114 -2.95 -9.80 5.15
CA VAL A 114 -2.71 -11.25 5.11
C VAL A 114 -3.35 -11.87 3.86
N ILE A 115 -4.63 -11.60 3.61
CA ILE A 115 -5.35 -12.09 2.41
C ILE A 115 -4.62 -11.63 1.14
N TYR A 116 -4.40 -10.34 0.99
CA TYR A 116 -3.78 -9.75 -0.20
C TYR A 116 -2.40 -10.35 -0.49
N SER A 117 -1.55 -10.43 0.54
CA SER A 117 -0.18 -10.91 0.39
C SER A 117 -0.10 -12.38 0.01
N ILE A 118 -0.91 -13.24 0.64
CA ILE A 118 -0.96 -14.67 0.31
C ILE A 118 -1.44 -14.87 -1.14
N LEU A 119 -2.48 -14.13 -1.57
CA LEU A 119 -2.98 -14.20 -2.93
C LEU A 119 -1.92 -13.75 -3.94
N LEU A 120 -1.21 -12.66 -3.66
CA LEU A 120 -0.12 -12.18 -4.53
C LEU A 120 1.02 -13.21 -4.64
N ILE A 121 1.41 -13.84 -3.53
CA ILE A 121 2.42 -14.91 -3.54
C ILE A 121 1.91 -16.13 -4.30
N TYR A 122 0.64 -16.49 -4.14
CA TYR A 122 0.03 -17.57 -4.93
C TYR A 122 0.06 -17.27 -6.43
N GLU A 123 -0.30 -16.06 -6.85
CA GLU A 123 -0.24 -15.63 -8.25
C GLU A 123 1.19 -15.70 -8.83
N MET A 124 2.19 -15.43 -8.00
CA MET A 124 3.61 -15.51 -8.41
C MET A 124 4.14 -16.94 -8.49
N THR A 125 3.70 -17.83 -7.58
CA THR A 125 4.28 -19.16 -7.39
C THR A 125 3.42 -20.30 -7.95
N SER A 126 2.12 -20.07 -8.11
CA SER A 126 1.10 -21.09 -8.40
C SER A 126 1.04 -22.22 -7.36
N ASP A 127 1.59 -22.00 -6.16
CA ASP A 127 1.64 -22.99 -5.09
C ASP A 127 0.33 -23.02 -4.31
N LYS A 128 -0.48 -24.06 -4.52
CA LYS A 128 -1.78 -24.23 -3.86
C LYS A 128 -1.71 -24.34 -2.33
N ARG A 129 -0.54 -24.64 -1.75
CA ARG A 129 -0.37 -24.65 -0.28
C ARG A 129 -0.68 -23.26 0.29
N LYS A 130 -0.32 -22.19 -0.41
CA LYS A 130 -0.57 -20.81 -0.01
C LYS A 130 -2.08 -20.54 0.17
N LEU A 131 -2.93 -21.03 -0.74
CA LEU A 131 -4.39 -20.91 -0.59
C LEU A 131 -4.93 -21.75 0.58
N ASN A 132 -4.36 -22.93 0.81
CA ASN A 132 -4.75 -23.75 1.97
C ASN A 132 -4.38 -23.06 3.28
N ASP A 133 -3.18 -22.45 3.35
CA ASP A 133 -2.73 -21.69 4.53
C ASP A 133 -3.69 -20.51 4.80
N LEU A 134 -4.14 -19.81 3.74
CA LEU A 134 -5.14 -18.75 3.85
C LEU A 134 -6.49 -19.27 4.37
N ASP A 135 -7.00 -20.37 3.79
CA ASP A 135 -8.27 -20.96 4.20
C ASP A 135 -8.21 -21.39 5.69
N GLU A 136 -7.11 -22.00 6.15
CA GLU A 136 -6.92 -22.40 7.54
C GLU A 136 -6.81 -21.20 8.48
N PHE A 137 -6.11 -20.14 8.07
CA PHE A 137 -6.05 -18.90 8.84
C PHE A 137 -7.45 -18.28 9.00
N LEU A 138 -8.21 -18.14 7.91
CA LEU A 138 -9.52 -17.50 7.94
C LEU A 138 -10.57 -18.28 8.77
N LYS A 139 -10.43 -19.60 8.94
CA LYS A 139 -11.27 -20.38 9.86
C LYS A 139 -11.08 -20.01 11.34
N LYS A 140 -9.91 -19.47 11.68
CA LYS A 140 -9.56 -19.10 13.07
C LYS A 140 -9.99 -17.67 13.43
N VAL A 141 -10.21 -16.83 12.40
CA VAL A 141 -10.54 -15.41 12.56
C VAL A 141 -12.05 -15.22 12.47
N ASP A 142 -12.64 -14.60 13.48
CA ASP A 142 -14.02 -14.14 13.41
C ASP A 142 -14.08 -12.83 12.63
N LEU A 143 -14.23 -12.94 11.28
CA LEU A 143 -14.27 -11.78 10.41
C LEU A 143 -15.49 -10.89 10.64
N VAL A 144 -16.62 -11.44 11.05
CA VAL A 144 -17.82 -10.66 11.34
C VAL A 144 -17.57 -9.77 12.55
N ASP A 145 -17.05 -10.35 13.65
CA ASP A 145 -16.71 -9.59 14.85
C ASP A 145 -15.67 -8.51 14.57
N LEU A 146 -14.62 -8.83 13.80
CA LEU A 146 -13.61 -7.85 13.40
C LEU A 146 -14.18 -6.69 12.56
N ILE A 147 -15.08 -6.99 11.62
CA ILE A 147 -15.71 -5.97 10.77
C ILE A 147 -16.61 -5.07 11.63
N GLU A 148 -17.41 -5.66 12.51
CA GLU A 148 -18.35 -4.92 13.34
C GLU A 148 -17.68 -4.01 14.37
N ASN A 149 -16.56 -4.45 14.93
CA ASN A 149 -15.80 -3.72 15.95
C ASN A 149 -14.65 -2.87 15.39
N ASP A 150 -14.48 -2.80 14.05
CA ASP A 150 -13.45 -1.95 13.46
C ASP A 150 -13.72 -0.47 13.73
N VAL A 151 -12.77 0.21 14.35
CA VAL A 151 -12.85 1.63 14.66
C VAL A 151 -12.17 2.51 13.59
N ASN A 152 -11.21 1.95 12.84
CA ASN A 152 -10.32 2.72 11.98
C ASN A 152 -10.88 3.01 10.58
N SER A 153 -11.66 2.14 10.01
CA SER A 153 -12.34 2.21 8.70
C SER A 153 -11.43 2.35 7.46
N SER A 154 -10.25 2.95 7.57
CA SER A 154 -9.39 3.32 6.41
C SER A 154 -8.83 2.11 5.66
N ILE A 155 -8.23 2.37 4.47
CA ILE A 155 -7.62 1.29 3.69
C ILE A 155 -6.38 0.69 4.39
N VAL A 156 -5.60 1.49 5.08
CA VAL A 156 -4.37 1.03 5.76
C VAL A 156 -4.68 0.17 6.97
N THR A 157 -5.58 0.61 7.84
CA THR A 157 -5.78 0.01 9.17
C THR A 157 -7.18 -0.55 9.41
N GLY A 158 -8.15 -0.35 8.51
CA GLY A 158 -9.56 -0.63 8.75
C GLY A 158 -10.28 -1.36 7.63
N ASN A 159 -11.60 -1.38 7.75
CA ASN A 159 -12.52 -2.14 6.90
C ASN A 159 -12.39 -1.84 5.39
N ALA A 160 -12.00 -0.64 4.97
CA ALA A 160 -11.78 -0.36 3.56
C ALA A 160 -10.67 -1.23 2.98
N GLY A 161 -9.60 -1.50 3.76
CA GLY A 161 -8.53 -2.41 3.35
C GLY A 161 -8.97 -3.87 3.27
N LEU A 162 -9.74 -4.34 4.25
CA LEU A 162 -10.32 -5.68 4.22
C LEU A 162 -11.25 -5.86 3.02
N LEU A 163 -12.09 -4.86 2.73
CA LEU A 163 -13.06 -4.90 1.63
C LEU A 163 -12.36 -5.07 0.28
N VAL A 164 -11.26 -4.34 0.03
CA VAL A 164 -10.43 -4.53 -1.18
C VAL A 164 -9.91 -5.97 -1.27
N SER A 165 -9.41 -6.52 -0.17
CA SER A 165 -8.85 -7.88 -0.15
C SER A 165 -9.92 -8.96 -0.31
N LEU A 166 -11.10 -8.81 0.28
CA LEU A 166 -12.22 -9.72 0.08
C LEU A 166 -12.71 -9.72 -1.37
N CYS A 167 -12.74 -8.53 -2.00
CA CYS A 167 -13.06 -8.39 -3.43
C CYS A 167 -12.05 -9.10 -4.35
N LYS A 168 -10.78 -9.22 -3.94
CA LYS A 168 -9.79 -10.05 -4.65
C LYS A 168 -9.97 -11.54 -4.31
N TYR A 169 -10.15 -11.88 -3.03
CA TYR A 169 -10.22 -13.28 -2.57
C TYR A 169 -11.42 -14.06 -3.13
N ILE A 170 -12.54 -13.40 -3.43
CA ILE A 170 -13.72 -14.07 -3.99
C ILE A 170 -13.46 -14.83 -5.30
N ASP A 171 -12.42 -14.46 -6.05
CA ASP A 171 -12.04 -15.13 -7.29
C ASP A 171 -11.30 -16.46 -7.03
N TYR A 172 -10.75 -16.66 -5.82
CA TYR A 172 -9.90 -17.79 -5.44
C TYR A 172 -10.59 -18.79 -4.49
N THR A 173 -11.57 -18.32 -3.73
CA THR A 173 -12.30 -19.16 -2.78
C THR A 173 -13.32 -20.08 -3.43
N LYS A 174 -13.53 -21.25 -2.82
CA LYS A 174 -14.64 -22.14 -3.16
C LYS A 174 -15.96 -21.69 -2.50
N ASN A 175 -15.89 -20.97 -1.39
CA ASN A 175 -17.08 -20.51 -0.64
C ASN A 175 -17.46 -19.07 -1.00
N LYS A 176 -17.84 -18.86 -2.26
CA LYS A 176 -18.20 -17.53 -2.77
C LYS A 176 -19.38 -16.90 -2.03
N THR A 177 -20.33 -17.70 -1.57
CA THR A 177 -21.51 -17.20 -0.82
C THR A 177 -21.08 -16.55 0.50
N LEU A 178 -20.20 -17.19 1.25
CA LEU A 178 -19.69 -16.63 2.50
C LEU A 178 -18.94 -15.33 2.25
N ILE A 179 -18.03 -15.32 1.27
CA ILE A 179 -17.20 -14.12 0.99
C ILE A 179 -18.07 -12.99 0.46
N ASN A 180 -19.09 -13.26 -0.37
CA ASN A 180 -20.06 -12.22 -0.75
C ASN A 180 -20.80 -11.64 0.47
N GLY A 181 -21.21 -12.49 1.41
CA GLY A 181 -21.81 -12.00 2.66
C GLY A 181 -20.89 -11.10 3.47
N LEU A 182 -19.60 -11.45 3.59
CA LEU A 182 -18.61 -10.63 4.26
C LEU A 182 -18.34 -9.29 3.53
N ILE A 183 -18.31 -9.31 2.19
CA ILE A 183 -18.20 -8.08 1.38
C ILE A 183 -19.38 -7.15 1.69
N GLU A 184 -20.62 -7.67 1.72
CA GLU A 184 -21.81 -6.87 2.01
C GLU A 184 -21.78 -6.30 3.43
N ILE A 185 -21.48 -7.11 4.45
CA ILE A 185 -21.38 -6.65 5.85
C ILE A 185 -20.31 -5.57 5.96
N CYS A 186 -19.12 -5.78 5.37
CA CYS A 186 -18.02 -4.84 5.41
C CYS A 186 -18.36 -3.51 4.73
N ALA A 187 -18.98 -3.55 3.54
CA ALA A 187 -19.44 -2.37 2.83
C ALA A 187 -20.50 -1.61 3.63
N GLN A 188 -21.49 -2.33 4.21
CA GLN A 188 -22.53 -1.75 5.05
C GLN A 188 -21.95 -1.02 6.26
N LYS A 189 -20.97 -1.63 6.96
CA LYS A 189 -20.30 -0.99 8.10
C LYS A 189 -19.53 0.27 7.72
N LEU A 190 -18.92 0.31 6.55
CA LEU A 190 -18.31 1.54 6.03
C LEU A 190 -19.37 2.60 5.71
N MET A 191 -20.51 2.22 5.13
CA MET A 191 -21.60 3.15 4.83
C MET A 191 -22.22 3.75 6.11
N GLU A 192 -22.39 2.96 7.18
CA GLU A 192 -22.89 3.40 8.47
C GLU A 192 -22.00 4.48 9.12
N LYS A 193 -20.70 4.48 8.86
CA LYS A 193 -19.72 5.46 9.36
C LYS A 193 -19.55 6.68 8.45
N ALA A 194 -20.13 6.63 7.25
CA ALA A 194 -20.04 7.73 6.29
C ALA A 194 -20.83 8.96 6.76
N ILE A 195 -20.29 10.13 6.47
CA ILE A 195 -20.89 11.42 6.76
C ILE A 195 -21.25 12.09 5.44
N LEU A 196 -22.47 12.62 5.36
CA LEU A 196 -22.91 13.43 4.22
C LEU A 196 -22.66 14.91 4.47
N SER A 197 -22.00 15.56 3.51
CA SER A 197 -21.87 17.03 3.50
C SER A 197 -23.19 17.72 3.14
N SER A 198 -23.25 19.04 3.24
CA SER A 198 -24.40 19.85 2.81
C SER A 198 -24.76 19.69 1.33
N HIS A 199 -23.81 19.28 0.48
CA HIS A 199 -24.02 19.00 -0.95
C HIS A 199 -24.31 17.51 -1.22
N SER A 200 -24.61 16.71 -0.19
CA SER A 200 -24.80 15.27 -0.27
C SER A 200 -23.56 14.50 -0.78
N TYR A 201 -22.37 15.09 -0.68
CA TYR A 201 -21.10 14.40 -0.92
C TYR A 201 -20.73 13.58 0.31
N MET A 202 -19.95 12.53 0.15
CA MET A 202 -19.68 11.54 1.18
C MET A 202 -18.20 11.53 1.61
N TYR A 203 -17.96 11.46 2.93
CA TYR A 203 -16.64 11.37 3.52
C TYR A 203 -16.63 10.59 4.83
N TRP A 204 -15.45 10.27 5.32
CA TRP A 204 -15.21 9.62 6.61
C TRP A 204 -14.24 10.44 7.44
N LEU A 205 -14.39 10.37 8.77
CA LEU A 205 -13.43 10.93 9.70
C LEU A 205 -12.50 9.81 10.19
N PRO A 206 -11.18 9.95 10.00
CA PRO A 206 -10.23 9.04 10.61
C PRO A 206 -10.26 9.14 12.13
N VAL A 207 -9.93 8.04 12.81
CA VAL A 207 -9.88 8.01 14.28
C VAL A 207 -8.95 9.11 14.79
N HIS A 208 -9.39 9.80 15.82
CA HIS A 208 -8.68 10.93 16.43
C HIS A 208 -8.45 12.16 15.52
N GLN A 209 -9.12 12.26 14.38
CA GLN A 209 -9.09 13.43 13.51
C GLN A 209 -10.44 14.14 13.53
N GLN A 210 -10.42 15.46 13.56
CA GLN A 210 -11.64 16.28 13.52
C GLN A 210 -12.04 16.70 12.10
N LYS A 211 -11.15 16.47 11.13
CA LYS A 211 -11.34 16.85 9.73
C LYS A 211 -11.19 15.66 8.81
N PRO A 212 -11.99 15.58 7.74
CA PRO A 212 -11.80 14.58 6.71
C PRO A 212 -10.47 14.78 5.98
N LEU A 213 -9.90 13.65 5.50
CA LEU A 213 -8.63 13.64 4.79
C LEU A 213 -8.84 13.34 3.31
N ALA A 214 -8.02 13.97 2.47
CA ALA A 214 -7.77 13.53 1.11
C ALA A 214 -6.65 12.47 1.09
N GLY A 215 -6.57 11.71 0.00
CA GLY A 215 -5.48 10.75 -0.22
C GLY A 215 -5.86 9.30 -0.01
N LEU A 216 -4.89 8.41 -0.27
CA LEU A 216 -5.12 6.97 -0.38
C LEU A 216 -5.13 6.27 0.98
N ALA A 217 -4.20 6.59 1.89
CA ALA A 217 -4.00 5.80 3.11
C ALA A 217 -5.18 5.88 4.09
N HIS A 218 -5.62 7.08 4.42
CA HIS A 218 -6.69 7.33 5.41
C HIS A 218 -7.77 8.29 4.90
N GLY A 219 -7.70 8.69 3.62
CA GLY A 219 -8.57 9.70 3.02
C GLY A 219 -9.58 9.13 2.03
N CYS A 220 -10.30 10.06 1.41
CA CYS A 220 -11.41 9.76 0.51
C CYS A 220 -11.02 8.86 -0.67
N SER A 221 -9.84 9.04 -1.27
CA SER A 221 -9.38 8.15 -2.34
C SER A 221 -9.31 6.68 -1.92
N GLY A 222 -8.91 6.37 -0.67
CA GLY A 222 -8.90 4.99 -0.17
C GLY A 222 -10.29 4.37 -0.08
N TYR A 223 -11.27 5.12 0.42
CA TYR A 223 -12.67 4.66 0.46
C TYR A 223 -13.26 4.52 -0.94
N ALA A 224 -12.99 5.48 -1.84
CA ALA A 224 -13.42 5.40 -3.22
C ALA A 224 -12.87 4.15 -3.92
N LEU A 225 -11.59 3.81 -3.69
CA LEU A 225 -11.00 2.57 -4.23
C LEU A 225 -11.70 1.32 -3.69
N ALA A 226 -11.98 1.26 -2.39
CA ALA A 226 -12.65 0.12 -1.77
C ALA A 226 -14.07 -0.09 -2.36
N PHE A 227 -14.88 0.96 -2.44
CA PHE A 227 -16.21 0.89 -3.04
C PHE A 227 -16.17 0.65 -4.55
N HIS A 228 -15.16 1.14 -5.25
CA HIS A 228 -14.95 0.83 -6.67
C HIS A 228 -14.72 -0.68 -6.89
N LYS A 229 -13.80 -1.30 -6.12
CA LYS A 229 -13.58 -2.76 -6.18
C LYS A 229 -14.84 -3.54 -5.82
N THR A 230 -15.63 -3.05 -4.85
CA THR A 230 -16.91 -3.64 -4.49
C THR A 230 -17.92 -3.54 -5.63
N TYR A 231 -18.04 -2.38 -6.27
CA TYR A 231 -18.89 -2.21 -7.45
C TYR A 231 -18.47 -3.13 -8.61
N GLN A 232 -17.18 -3.27 -8.84
CA GLN A 232 -16.68 -4.19 -9.88
C GLN A 232 -17.13 -5.64 -9.65
N LYS A 233 -17.24 -6.09 -8.39
CA LYS A 233 -17.64 -7.47 -8.04
C LYS A 233 -19.15 -7.66 -7.96
N THR A 234 -19.86 -6.74 -7.32
CA THR A 234 -21.28 -6.88 -7.01
C THR A 234 -22.21 -6.31 -8.07
N LYS A 235 -21.75 -5.34 -8.87
CA LYS A 235 -22.51 -4.55 -9.84
C LYS A 235 -23.65 -3.73 -9.23
N LYS A 236 -23.69 -3.56 -7.89
CA LYS A 236 -24.70 -2.74 -7.22
C LYS A 236 -24.41 -1.27 -7.43
N VAL A 237 -25.33 -0.56 -8.07
CA VAL A 237 -25.18 0.86 -8.49
C VAL A 237 -24.91 1.77 -7.31
N GLU A 238 -25.44 1.47 -6.12
CA GLU A 238 -25.20 2.23 -4.90
C GLU A 238 -23.70 2.44 -4.59
N TYR A 239 -22.87 1.42 -4.83
CA TYR A 239 -21.42 1.53 -4.60
C TYR A 239 -20.73 2.44 -5.61
N LYS A 240 -21.23 2.49 -6.85
CA LYS A 240 -20.78 3.46 -7.86
C LYS A 240 -21.11 4.88 -7.42
N GLU A 241 -22.33 5.13 -6.96
CA GLU A 241 -22.73 6.46 -6.45
C GLU A 241 -21.90 6.91 -5.25
N ILE A 242 -21.53 5.97 -4.35
CA ILE A 242 -20.65 6.27 -3.22
C ILE A 242 -19.27 6.72 -3.73
N VAL A 243 -18.70 6.05 -4.73
CA VAL A 243 -17.42 6.49 -5.33
C VAL A 243 -17.53 7.92 -5.85
N GLU A 244 -18.56 8.22 -6.64
CA GLU A 244 -18.77 9.55 -7.22
C GLU A 244 -18.90 10.61 -6.13
N LYS A 245 -19.77 10.41 -5.14
CA LYS A 245 -19.97 11.31 -4.00
C LYS A 245 -18.70 11.53 -3.19
N THR A 246 -17.87 10.49 -3.04
CA THR A 246 -16.61 10.55 -2.31
C THR A 246 -15.55 11.37 -3.05
N ILE A 247 -15.44 11.17 -4.37
CA ILE A 247 -14.51 11.92 -5.21
C ILE A 247 -14.94 13.39 -5.30
N TYR A 248 -16.23 13.69 -5.45
CA TYR A 248 -16.73 15.06 -5.41
C TYR A 248 -16.40 15.75 -4.07
N PHE A 249 -16.53 15.01 -2.95
CA PHE A 249 -16.11 15.55 -1.66
C PHE A 249 -14.61 15.83 -1.61
N GLU A 250 -13.79 14.86 -2.00
CA GLU A 250 -12.32 15.01 -1.98
C GLU A 250 -11.87 16.24 -2.77
N ASN A 251 -12.54 16.54 -3.90
CA ASN A 251 -12.23 17.71 -4.72
C ASN A 251 -12.58 19.04 -4.05
N THR A 252 -13.43 19.06 -3.01
CA THR A 252 -13.62 20.27 -2.17
C THR A 252 -12.38 20.61 -1.35
N LEU A 253 -11.46 19.66 -1.17
CA LEU A 253 -10.19 19.84 -0.44
C LEU A 253 -9.04 20.26 -1.36
N PHE A 254 -9.27 20.40 -2.67
CA PHE A 254 -8.25 20.87 -3.61
C PHE A 254 -8.00 22.37 -3.46
N ASP A 255 -6.77 22.74 -3.16
CA ASP A 255 -6.34 24.13 -3.05
C ASP A 255 -5.54 24.55 -4.29
N LYS A 256 -6.03 25.59 -4.98
CA LYS A 256 -5.42 26.12 -6.20
C LYS A 256 -4.09 26.85 -5.97
N GLN A 257 -3.82 27.31 -4.72
CA GLN A 257 -2.58 28.03 -4.41
C GLN A 257 -1.40 27.05 -4.27
N ILE A 258 -1.61 25.93 -3.56
CA ILE A 258 -0.60 24.87 -3.45
C ILE A 258 -0.68 23.87 -4.60
N TYR A 259 -1.74 23.92 -5.42
CA TYR A 259 -2.00 23.01 -6.52
C TYR A 259 -2.00 21.53 -6.09
N ASN A 260 -2.63 21.26 -4.94
CA ASN A 260 -2.72 19.95 -4.29
C ASN A 260 -3.96 19.88 -3.40
N TRP A 261 -4.31 18.68 -2.93
CA TRP A 261 -5.31 18.47 -1.90
C TRP A 261 -4.71 18.74 -0.52
N ILE A 262 -5.38 19.56 0.29
CA ILE A 262 -4.91 19.96 1.61
C ILE A 262 -4.77 18.74 2.53
N ASP A 263 -3.62 18.62 3.16
CA ASP A 263 -3.40 17.68 4.26
C ASP A 263 -4.01 18.23 5.55
N ASN A 264 -5.19 17.73 5.88
CA ASN A 264 -5.98 18.20 7.05
C ASN A 264 -5.58 17.50 8.36
N ARG A 265 -4.52 16.68 8.38
CA ARG A 265 -4.04 16.08 9.64
C ARG A 265 -3.61 17.15 10.63
N ASP A 266 -3.94 16.96 11.90
CA ASP A 266 -3.70 17.99 12.93
C ASP A 266 -2.23 18.45 12.99
N PHE A 267 -1.28 17.50 12.87
CA PHE A 267 0.14 17.87 12.87
C PHE A 267 0.53 18.69 11.63
N ALA A 268 -0.06 18.42 10.47
CA ALA A 268 0.22 19.14 9.23
C ALA A 268 -0.30 20.59 9.32
N ILE A 269 -1.50 20.75 9.84
CA ILE A 269 -2.10 22.07 10.09
C ILE A 269 -1.26 22.84 11.12
N ASN A 270 -0.95 22.23 12.25
CA ASN A 270 -0.20 22.88 13.33
C ASN A 270 1.24 23.24 12.95
N SER A 271 1.84 22.52 12.00
CA SER A 271 3.20 22.80 11.49
C SER A 271 3.22 23.59 10.17
N PHE A 272 2.07 24.01 9.66
CA PHE A 272 1.91 24.67 8.35
C PHE A 272 2.44 23.84 7.16
N LYS A 273 2.47 22.51 7.29
CA LYS A 273 2.91 21.56 6.26
C LYS A 273 1.72 20.89 5.57
N ILE A 274 0.76 21.69 5.11
CA ILE A 274 -0.49 21.23 4.50
C ILE A 274 -0.33 20.70 3.06
N ASP A 275 0.82 20.87 2.45
CA ASP A 275 1.14 20.44 1.08
C ASP A 275 1.96 19.14 1.09
N THR A 276 1.37 18.05 1.58
CA THR A 276 2.01 16.73 1.56
C THR A 276 1.92 16.11 0.17
N ILE A 277 3.06 15.62 -0.33
CA ILE A 277 3.17 14.96 -1.63
C ILE A 277 3.74 13.56 -1.43
N ALA A 278 2.87 12.60 -1.19
CA ALA A 278 3.23 11.22 -0.90
C ALA A 278 2.15 10.24 -1.41
N TRP A 279 2.56 8.99 -1.61
CA TRP A 279 1.62 7.90 -1.88
C TRP A 279 0.47 7.86 -0.85
N SER A 280 0.80 8.01 0.41
CA SER A 280 -0.20 7.96 1.49
C SER A 280 -1.14 9.16 1.50
N HIS A 281 -0.66 10.36 1.21
CA HIS A 281 -1.41 11.62 1.28
C HIS A 281 -1.00 12.57 0.14
N GLY A 282 -1.99 13.17 -0.52
CA GLY A 282 -1.77 14.12 -1.61
C GLY A 282 -1.72 13.48 -2.99
N ALA A 283 -1.23 14.26 -3.93
CA ALA A 283 -1.35 14.01 -5.37
C ALA A 283 -0.93 12.60 -5.85
N PRO A 284 0.19 11.99 -5.42
CA PRO A 284 0.59 10.68 -5.96
C PRO A 284 -0.43 9.57 -5.71
N GLY A 285 -0.90 9.41 -4.46
CA GLY A 285 -1.89 8.37 -4.12
C GLY A 285 -3.28 8.66 -4.70
N ILE A 286 -3.69 9.94 -4.71
CA ILE A 286 -4.95 10.37 -5.34
C ILE A 286 -4.90 10.02 -6.83
N GLY A 287 -3.81 10.35 -7.53
CA GLY A 287 -3.63 10.06 -8.94
C GLY A 287 -3.71 8.57 -9.28
N LEU A 288 -3.15 7.70 -8.44
CA LEU A 288 -3.26 6.25 -8.61
C LEU A 288 -4.72 5.78 -8.58
N VAL A 289 -5.52 6.30 -7.65
CA VAL A 289 -6.95 5.96 -7.58
C VAL A 289 -7.70 6.51 -8.79
N ARG A 290 -7.45 7.77 -9.20
CA ARG A 290 -8.07 8.34 -10.42
C ARG A 290 -7.77 7.50 -11.65
N GLN A 291 -6.52 7.05 -11.81
CA GLN A 291 -6.12 6.16 -12.89
C GLN A 291 -6.88 4.82 -12.86
N THR A 292 -6.97 4.19 -11.68
CA THR A 292 -7.71 2.92 -11.52
C THR A 292 -9.18 3.07 -11.89
N LEU A 293 -9.82 4.18 -11.49
CA LEU A 293 -11.22 4.46 -11.86
C LEU A 293 -11.37 4.63 -13.37
N LEU A 294 -10.49 5.39 -14.03
CA LEU A 294 -10.50 5.62 -15.47
C LEU A 294 -10.29 4.33 -16.27
N GLU A 295 -9.33 3.49 -15.88
CA GLU A 295 -9.03 2.21 -16.55
C GLU A 295 -10.22 1.24 -16.53
N SER A 296 -11.12 1.37 -15.56
CA SER A 296 -12.28 0.50 -15.43
C SER A 296 -13.36 0.71 -16.50
N ASN A 297 -13.43 1.90 -17.10
CA ASN A 297 -14.48 2.32 -18.05
C ASN A 297 -15.92 2.15 -17.51
N LEU A 298 -16.14 2.32 -16.21
CA LEU A 298 -17.43 2.07 -15.54
C LEU A 298 -18.24 3.34 -15.27
N TYR A 299 -17.65 4.52 -15.48
CA TYR A 299 -18.24 5.83 -15.15
C TYR A 299 -18.67 6.56 -16.42
N ASP A 300 -19.58 7.54 -16.27
CA ASP A 300 -20.03 8.37 -17.39
C ASP A 300 -18.95 9.37 -17.86
N ASN A 301 -19.24 10.08 -18.96
CA ASN A 301 -18.29 10.97 -19.58
C ASN A 301 -17.93 12.17 -18.69
N ASP A 302 -18.90 12.75 -17.98
CA ASP A 302 -18.69 13.94 -17.15
C ASP A 302 -17.79 13.61 -15.95
N PHE A 303 -18.05 12.49 -15.30
CA PHE A 303 -17.20 12.03 -14.21
C PHE A 303 -15.81 11.61 -14.69
N ASN A 304 -15.71 10.96 -15.86
CA ASN A 304 -14.41 10.64 -16.47
C ASN A 304 -13.60 11.90 -16.82
N GLU A 305 -14.21 12.98 -17.29
CA GLU A 305 -13.51 14.24 -17.52
C GLU A 305 -13.00 14.88 -16.22
N LEU A 306 -13.77 14.81 -15.14
CA LEU A 306 -13.32 15.23 -13.81
C LEU A 306 -12.10 14.42 -13.38
N LEU A 307 -12.15 13.07 -13.48
CA LEU A 307 -11.05 12.18 -13.12
C LEU A 307 -9.77 12.48 -13.95
N LYS A 308 -9.90 12.75 -15.25
CA LYS A 308 -8.78 13.13 -16.13
C LYS A 308 -8.14 14.45 -15.71
N ASN A 309 -8.94 15.44 -15.36
CA ASN A 309 -8.44 16.72 -14.85
C ASN A 309 -7.70 16.54 -13.53
N ASP A 310 -8.25 15.79 -12.60
CA ASP A 310 -7.60 15.44 -11.33
C ASP A 310 -6.27 14.74 -11.57
N LEU A 311 -6.26 13.72 -12.43
CA LEU A 311 -5.06 12.94 -12.76
C LEU A 311 -3.97 13.82 -13.37
N LYS A 312 -4.33 14.77 -14.26
CA LYS A 312 -3.40 15.75 -14.82
C LYS A 312 -2.78 16.63 -13.73
N ASN A 313 -3.58 17.08 -12.76
CA ASN A 313 -3.11 17.86 -11.62
C ASN A 313 -2.18 17.03 -10.73
N CYS A 314 -2.55 15.78 -10.46
CA CYS A 314 -1.73 14.84 -9.68
C CYS A 314 -0.37 14.60 -10.33
N LEU A 315 -0.34 14.33 -11.64
CA LEU A 315 0.89 14.11 -12.40
C LEU A 315 1.80 15.33 -12.36
N LYS A 316 1.24 16.51 -12.68
CA LYS A 316 2.01 17.75 -12.66
C LYS A 316 2.62 18.00 -11.28
N LYS A 317 1.80 17.92 -10.19
CA LYS A 317 2.28 18.12 -8.83
C LYS A 317 3.35 17.11 -8.43
N THR A 318 3.16 15.84 -8.78
CA THR A 318 4.11 14.77 -8.47
C THR A 318 5.43 14.97 -9.20
N ILE A 319 5.42 15.30 -10.50
CA ILE A 319 6.64 15.54 -11.28
C ILE A 319 7.41 16.74 -10.75
N ASP A 320 6.72 17.86 -10.49
CA ASP A 320 7.35 19.11 -10.12
C ASP A 320 7.94 19.09 -8.68
N PHE A 321 7.30 18.37 -7.75
CA PHE A 321 7.61 18.47 -6.32
C PHE A 321 7.73 17.14 -5.57
N GLY A 322 7.25 16.03 -6.12
CA GLY A 322 7.17 14.73 -5.42
C GLY A 322 8.52 14.05 -5.16
N PHE A 323 9.62 14.60 -5.68
CA PHE A 323 10.96 14.02 -5.59
C PHE A 323 11.96 14.92 -4.86
N THR A 324 11.48 15.96 -4.20
CA THR A 324 12.30 16.92 -3.45
C THR A 324 12.56 16.49 -2.01
N ASP A 325 11.76 15.57 -1.45
CA ASP A 325 12.00 15.00 -0.11
C ASP A 325 13.27 14.13 -0.11
N ASN A 326 13.84 13.95 1.06
CA ASN A 326 15.05 13.14 1.27
C ASN A 326 14.74 11.66 1.59
N LYS A 327 13.47 11.20 1.57
CA LYS A 327 13.11 9.81 1.83
C LYS A 327 12.95 9.02 0.54
N ASP A 328 13.45 7.77 0.54
CA ASP A 328 13.37 6.86 -0.61
C ASP A 328 12.27 5.79 -0.46
N ILE A 329 11.65 5.67 0.71
CA ILE A 329 10.66 4.65 1.07
C ILE A 329 9.34 4.80 0.29
N LEU A 330 8.47 3.77 0.38
CA LEU A 330 7.23 3.73 -0.40
C LEU A 330 6.12 4.62 0.18
N ILE A 331 5.92 4.59 1.51
CA ILE A 331 4.72 5.20 2.10
C ILE A 331 4.68 6.74 2.03
N TYR A 332 5.83 7.40 2.20
CA TYR A 332 5.96 8.87 2.11
C TYR A 332 7.22 9.35 1.41
N GLY A 333 7.83 8.53 0.57
CA GLY A 333 9.09 8.86 -0.09
C GLY A 333 9.00 8.84 -1.61
N LYS A 334 10.12 9.14 -2.24
CA LYS A 334 10.27 9.28 -3.69
C LYS A 334 9.84 8.04 -4.46
N LEU A 335 10.17 6.83 -3.96
CA LEU A 335 9.86 5.60 -4.68
C LEU A 335 8.36 5.25 -4.61
N GLY A 336 7.64 5.65 -3.55
CA GLY A 336 6.18 5.56 -3.55
C GLY A 336 5.54 6.51 -4.55
N ASN A 337 6.05 7.74 -4.66
CA ASN A 337 5.56 8.74 -5.61
C ASN A 337 5.82 8.34 -7.06
N LEU A 338 6.91 7.60 -7.30
CA LEU A 338 7.26 7.09 -8.63
C LEU A 338 6.19 6.14 -9.21
N GLU A 339 5.40 5.49 -8.36
CA GLU A 339 4.36 4.57 -8.82
C GLU A 339 3.34 5.22 -9.76
N LEU A 340 2.94 6.46 -9.48
CA LEU A 340 2.03 7.20 -10.36
C LEU A 340 2.62 7.37 -11.77
N LEU A 341 3.92 7.67 -11.86
CA LEU A 341 4.59 7.82 -13.15
C LEU A 341 4.73 6.48 -13.88
N LEU A 342 5.00 5.39 -13.13
CA LEU A 342 5.04 4.03 -13.69
C LEU A 342 3.69 3.62 -14.29
N LYS A 343 2.60 3.88 -13.60
CA LYS A 343 1.23 3.62 -14.09
C LYS A 343 0.88 4.47 -15.33
N GLN A 344 1.50 5.64 -15.47
CA GLN A 344 1.31 6.54 -16.62
C GLN A 344 2.34 6.34 -17.75
N GLU A 345 3.24 5.36 -17.60
CA GLU A 345 4.30 5.07 -18.56
C GLU A 345 5.14 6.32 -18.94
N ALA A 346 5.32 7.25 -17.99
CA ALA A 346 6.09 8.47 -18.15
C ALA A 346 7.62 8.19 -18.15
N PHE A 347 8.08 7.33 -19.06
CA PHE A 347 9.43 6.74 -19.05
C PHE A 347 10.56 7.76 -19.06
N LYS A 348 10.38 8.93 -19.67
CA LYS A 348 11.41 9.98 -19.70
C LYS A 348 11.63 10.57 -18.31
N GLU A 349 10.55 10.91 -17.63
CA GLU A 349 10.56 11.44 -16.26
C GLU A 349 11.05 10.38 -15.27
N ILE A 350 10.59 9.14 -15.41
CA ILE A 350 11.04 7.99 -14.62
C ILE A 350 12.56 7.82 -14.71
N ASP A 351 13.13 7.81 -15.92
CA ASP A 351 14.58 7.63 -16.11
C ASP A 351 15.38 8.73 -15.40
N LEU A 352 14.98 10.01 -15.57
CA LEU A 352 15.63 11.15 -14.94
C LEU A 352 15.57 11.05 -13.40
N ILE A 353 14.40 10.73 -12.86
CA ILE A 353 14.17 10.63 -11.41
C ILE A 353 14.98 9.46 -10.83
N LEU A 354 14.97 8.30 -11.47
CA LEU A 354 15.74 7.15 -11.03
C LEU A 354 17.25 7.42 -11.02
N GLN A 355 17.80 8.10 -12.05
CA GLN A 355 19.20 8.50 -12.06
C GLN A 355 19.53 9.45 -10.91
N MET A 356 18.64 10.40 -10.61
CA MET A 356 18.78 11.31 -9.47
C MET A 356 18.78 10.55 -8.14
N ILE A 357 17.84 9.63 -7.93
CA ILE A 357 17.73 8.81 -6.72
C ILE A 357 18.99 7.94 -6.57
N LEU A 358 19.44 7.28 -7.62
CA LEU A 358 20.63 6.43 -7.60
C LEU A 358 21.90 7.24 -7.29
N LYS A 359 22.04 8.45 -7.88
CA LYS A 359 23.16 9.34 -7.56
C LYS A 359 23.13 9.76 -6.08
N SER A 360 21.97 10.08 -5.55
CA SER A 360 21.78 10.43 -4.13
C SER A 360 22.14 9.26 -3.21
N SER A 361 21.67 8.04 -3.54
CA SER A 361 21.92 6.86 -2.70
C SER A 361 23.41 6.49 -2.61
N LYS A 362 24.20 6.74 -3.68
CA LYS A 362 25.66 6.53 -3.67
C LYS A 362 26.40 7.48 -2.72
N VAL A 363 25.87 8.68 -2.50
CA VAL A 363 26.51 9.71 -1.66
C VAL A 363 26.02 9.61 -0.21
N HIS A 364 24.74 9.33 -0.02
CA HIS A 364 24.06 9.45 1.27
C HIS A 364 23.54 8.12 1.83
N GLY A 365 23.67 7.01 1.10
CA GLY A 365 22.95 5.78 1.36
C GLY A 365 21.45 5.90 1.04
N TRP A 366 20.70 4.80 1.18
CA TRP A 366 19.23 4.81 1.07
C TRP A 366 18.61 5.54 2.27
N GLN A 367 17.64 6.40 2.02
CA GLN A 367 17.08 7.32 3.03
C GLN A 367 15.69 6.81 3.51
N PHE A 368 15.62 6.46 4.79
CA PHE A 368 14.39 5.96 5.45
C PHE A 368 13.65 7.02 6.27
N GLY A 369 14.15 8.26 6.30
CA GLY A 369 13.65 9.33 7.17
C GLY A 369 14.34 9.42 8.52
N PHE A 370 15.34 8.56 8.79
CA PHE A 370 16.25 8.66 9.93
C PHE A 370 17.52 9.41 9.56
N LYS A 371 18.20 9.99 10.57
CA LYS A 371 19.46 10.72 10.35
C LYS A 371 20.70 9.81 10.21
N MET A 372 20.54 8.51 10.38
CA MET A 372 21.65 7.54 10.28
C MET A 372 21.95 7.23 8.82
N LYS A 373 23.24 7.22 8.48
CA LYS A 373 23.75 6.82 7.16
C LYS A 373 24.09 5.32 7.16
N ASP A 374 24.10 4.73 5.97
CA ASP A 374 24.55 3.35 5.73
C ASP A 374 23.74 2.30 6.52
N PHE A 375 22.50 2.61 6.82
CA PHE A 375 21.60 1.73 7.53
C PHE A 375 20.65 1.04 6.55
N CYS A 376 20.47 -0.27 6.70
CA CYS A 376 19.55 -1.05 5.90
C CYS A 376 18.54 -1.73 6.85
N LEU A 377 17.29 -1.32 6.77
CA LEU A 377 16.20 -1.88 7.56
C LEU A 377 15.37 -2.84 6.72
N PRO A 378 14.97 -4.01 7.23
CA PRO A 378 13.90 -4.78 6.61
C PRO A 378 12.60 -3.96 6.62
N GLY A 379 11.63 -4.40 5.84
CA GLY A 379 10.30 -3.79 5.76
C GLY A 379 9.96 -3.29 4.38
N PHE A 380 8.69 -3.48 4.00
CA PHE A 380 8.25 -3.24 2.63
C PHE A 380 7.85 -1.78 2.37
N PHE A 381 7.02 -1.18 3.22
CA PHE A 381 6.59 0.20 2.97
C PHE A 381 7.56 1.26 3.50
N GLN A 382 8.37 0.94 4.51
CA GLN A 382 9.27 1.88 5.16
C GLN A 382 10.73 1.40 5.20
N GLY A 383 11.05 0.29 4.54
CA GLY A 383 12.37 -0.34 4.58
C GLY A 383 12.96 -0.63 3.21
N SER A 384 14.06 -1.37 3.23
CA SER A 384 14.92 -1.63 2.08
C SER A 384 14.31 -2.59 1.06
N THR A 385 13.46 -3.53 1.51
CA THR A 385 12.78 -4.45 0.59
C THR A 385 11.80 -3.72 -0.31
N GLY A 386 11.10 -2.70 0.20
CA GLY A 386 10.25 -1.85 -0.61
C GLY A 386 11.03 -1.00 -1.61
N ILE A 387 12.19 -0.46 -1.19
CA ILE A 387 13.11 0.25 -2.09
C ILE A 387 13.52 -0.68 -3.23
N ALA A 388 14.03 -1.88 -2.90
CA ALA A 388 14.47 -2.84 -3.89
C ALA A 388 13.33 -3.33 -4.80
N TYR A 389 12.12 -3.54 -4.25
CA TYR A 389 10.93 -3.90 -5.00
C TYR A 389 10.57 -2.85 -6.04
N GLN A 390 10.52 -1.57 -5.65
CA GLN A 390 10.16 -0.49 -6.55
C GLN A 390 11.20 -0.21 -7.62
N LEU A 391 12.50 -0.33 -7.29
CA LEU A 391 13.57 -0.30 -8.28
C LEU A 391 13.40 -1.44 -9.29
N LEU A 392 13.15 -2.67 -8.81
CA LEU A 392 12.94 -3.82 -9.67
C LEU A 392 11.73 -3.62 -10.59
N ARG A 393 10.60 -3.11 -10.04
CA ARG A 393 9.40 -2.77 -10.78
C ARG A 393 9.66 -1.69 -11.84
N SER A 394 10.50 -0.72 -11.54
CA SER A 394 10.85 0.36 -12.49
C SER A 394 11.63 -0.12 -13.71
N ILE A 395 12.40 -1.19 -13.57
CA ILE A 395 13.23 -1.74 -14.66
C ILE A 395 12.61 -3.00 -15.31
N LYS A 396 11.54 -3.56 -14.74
CA LYS A 396 10.84 -4.76 -15.23
C LYS A 396 9.33 -4.56 -15.26
N ASN A 397 8.75 -4.55 -16.45
CA ASN A 397 7.35 -4.18 -16.68
C ASN A 397 6.30 -5.18 -16.13
N ASN A 398 6.70 -6.41 -15.77
CA ASN A 398 5.75 -7.49 -15.42
C ASN A 398 5.64 -7.72 -13.90
N ILE A 399 6.04 -6.74 -13.09
CA ILE A 399 5.95 -6.83 -11.64
C ILE A 399 4.66 -6.13 -11.19
N PRO A 400 3.79 -6.78 -10.39
CA PRO A 400 2.53 -6.19 -9.96
C PRO A 400 2.74 -4.93 -9.11
N SER A 401 1.75 -4.04 -9.10
CA SER A 401 1.76 -2.86 -8.24
C SER A 401 1.14 -3.16 -6.89
N VAL A 402 1.97 -3.30 -5.86
CA VAL A 402 1.47 -3.41 -4.48
C VAL A 402 0.86 -2.09 -4.00
N LEU A 403 1.29 -0.95 -4.55
CA LEU A 403 0.82 0.38 -4.16
C LEU A 403 -0.56 0.74 -4.75
N SER A 404 -1.03 0.02 -5.78
CA SER A 404 -2.39 0.15 -6.34
C SER A 404 -3.36 -0.89 -5.80
N PHE A 405 -2.88 -1.88 -5.05
CA PHE A 405 -3.66 -3.03 -4.57
C PHE A 405 -4.37 -3.79 -5.71
N ASP A 406 -3.68 -3.96 -6.83
CA ASP A 406 -4.18 -4.69 -8.02
C ASP A 406 -4.00 -6.20 -7.90
#